data_c6fbc1cb5200e712d429a9a4f18a5400
#
_entry.id   c6fbc1cb5200e712d429a9a4f18a5400
#
_cell.length_a   1.000
_cell.length_b   1.000
_cell.length_c   1.000
_cell.angle_alpha   90.00
_cell.angle_beta   90.00
_cell.angle_gamma   90.00
#
_symmetry.space_group_name_H-M   'P 1'
#
loop_
_entity.id
_entity.type
_entity.pdbx_description
1 polymer ?
#
loop_
_entity_poly.entity_id
_entity_poly.type
_entity_poly.pdbx_seq_one_letter_code
_entity_poly.pdbx_strand_id
1 'polypeptide(L)' 'IEMEGTMSDAFSPRQLDILRLYIKGFTYQEIADKLGISKNGVRWNLDDMVEKGGFESRESLVATAIENKLMVTTLKDE' A
#
# COMPACT_ATOMS: atom_id res chain seq x y z
N ILE A 1 5.11 -15.17 -11.38
CA ILE A 1 3.78 -15.46 -11.21
C ILE A 1 3.36 -15.60 -9.81
N GLU A 2 3.84 -16.60 -9.20
CA GLU A 2 3.48 -16.81 -7.87
C GLU A 2 3.95 -15.77 -6.97
N MET A 3 5.00 -15.13 -7.33
CA MET A 3 5.53 -14.15 -6.51
C MET A 3 4.66 -12.99 -6.35
N GLU A 4 3.97 -12.63 -7.40
CA GLU A 4 3.13 -11.51 -7.29
C GLU A 4 2.02 -11.80 -6.39
N GLY A 5 1.58 -13.03 -6.35
CA GLY A 5 0.47 -13.38 -5.54
C GLY A 5 0.73 -13.20 -4.07
N THR A 6 1.98 -13.23 -3.69
CA THR A 6 2.32 -13.16 -2.30
C THR A 6 1.74 -11.95 -1.61
N MET A 7 2.00 -10.78 -2.14
CA MET A 7 1.50 -9.60 -1.52
C MET A 7 0.03 -9.39 -1.79
N SER A 8 -0.41 -9.72 -2.99
CA SER A 8 -1.80 -9.56 -3.33
C SER A 8 -2.70 -10.41 -2.47
N ASP A 9 -2.22 -11.59 -2.10
CA ASP A 9 -3.04 -12.47 -1.27
C ASP A 9 -3.14 -11.97 0.16
N ALA A 10 -2.12 -11.31 0.64
CA ALA A 10 -2.10 -10.86 2.01
C ALA A 10 -2.96 -9.63 2.24
N PHE A 11 -3.14 -8.81 1.22
CA PHE A 11 -3.83 -7.55 1.38
C PHE A 11 -5.08 -7.48 0.52
N SER A 12 -6.08 -6.77 1.03
CA SER A 12 -7.31 -6.60 0.28
C SER A 12 -7.09 -5.60 -0.86
N PRO A 13 -7.98 -5.59 -1.86
CA PRO A 13 -7.85 -4.62 -2.95
C PRO A 13 -7.82 -3.18 -2.45
N ARG A 14 -8.61 -2.87 -1.43
CA ARG A 14 -8.61 -1.52 -0.87
C ARG A 14 -7.26 -1.20 -0.25
N GLN A 15 -6.67 -2.15 0.43
CA GLN A 15 -5.37 -1.93 1.04
C GLN A 15 -4.30 -1.72 -0.01
N LEU A 16 -4.39 -2.44 -1.11
CA LEU A 16 -3.42 -2.26 -2.18
C LEU A 16 -3.58 -0.89 -2.83
N ASP A 17 -4.80 -0.40 -2.96
CA ASP A 17 -5.01 0.94 -3.48
C ASP A 17 -4.39 1.98 -2.56
N ILE A 18 -4.57 1.82 -1.27
CA ILE A 18 -4.00 2.74 -0.30
C ILE A 18 -2.48 2.73 -0.40
N LEU A 19 -1.91 1.55 -0.47
CA LEU A 19 -0.46 1.40 -0.55
C LEU A 19 0.07 2.05 -1.82
N ARG A 20 -0.63 1.86 -2.93
CA ARG A 20 -0.21 2.43 -4.20
C ARG A 20 -0.15 3.95 -4.12
N LEU A 21 -1.18 4.56 -3.56
CA LEU A 21 -1.20 6.00 -3.43
C LEU A 21 -0.15 6.49 -2.43
N TYR A 22 0.03 5.74 -1.37
CA TYR A 22 1.01 6.10 -0.36
C TYR A 22 2.41 6.12 -0.96
N ILE A 23 2.73 5.13 -1.77
CA ILE A 23 4.04 5.07 -2.42
C ILE A 23 4.24 6.23 -3.37
N LYS A 24 3.17 6.67 -4.01
CA LYS A 24 3.26 7.80 -4.91
C LYS A 24 3.48 9.14 -4.20
N GLY A 25 3.33 9.13 -2.88
CA GLY A 25 3.60 10.36 -2.13
C GLY A 25 2.38 11.12 -1.68
N PHE A 26 1.19 10.55 -1.84
CA PHE A 26 -0.01 11.24 -1.37
C PHE A 26 -0.07 11.20 0.14
N THR A 27 -0.61 12.25 0.73
CA THR A 27 -0.79 12.29 2.18
C THR A 27 -1.98 11.43 2.56
N TYR A 28 -2.11 11.15 3.85
CA TYR A 28 -3.24 10.37 4.34
C TYR A 28 -4.55 11.05 3.96
N GLN A 29 -4.61 12.37 4.09
CA GLN A 29 -5.84 13.07 3.77
C GLN A 29 -6.16 12.98 2.28
N GLU A 30 -5.14 13.07 1.45
CA GLU A 30 -5.35 12.97 0.01
C GLU A 30 -5.81 11.58 -0.38
N ILE A 31 -5.25 10.55 0.24
CA ILE A 31 -5.66 9.20 -0.03
C ILE A 31 -7.11 9.00 0.41
N ALA A 32 -7.43 9.52 1.60
CA ALA A 32 -8.78 9.40 2.11
C ALA A 32 -9.78 10.04 1.16
N ASP A 33 -9.44 11.23 0.65
CA ASP A 33 -10.33 11.94 -0.25
C ASP A 33 -10.51 11.17 -1.56
N LYS A 34 -9.43 10.63 -2.09
CA LYS A 34 -9.52 9.91 -3.35
C LYS A 34 -10.33 8.64 -3.23
N LEU A 35 -10.25 7.98 -2.10
CA LEU A 35 -10.91 6.70 -1.94
C LEU A 35 -12.24 6.79 -1.21
N GLY A 36 -12.61 7.98 -0.77
CA GLY A 36 -13.88 8.16 -0.09
C GLY A 36 -13.95 7.52 1.28
N ILE A 37 -12.84 7.51 2.00
CA ILE A 37 -12.80 6.95 3.34
C ILE A 37 -12.21 7.99 4.27
N SER A 38 -12.17 7.69 5.55
CA SER A 38 -11.67 8.64 6.52
C SER A 38 -10.15 8.59 6.59
N LYS A 39 -9.55 9.67 7.06
CA LYS A 39 -8.12 9.72 7.24
C LYS A 39 -7.67 8.65 8.22
N ASN A 40 -8.44 8.45 9.28
CA ASN A 40 -8.11 7.40 10.23
C ASN A 40 -8.20 6.02 9.58
N GLY A 41 -9.12 5.86 8.64
CA GLY A 41 -9.22 4.60 7.91
C GLY A 41 -7.98 4.30 7.11
N VAL A 42 -7.40 5.34 6.49
CA VAL A 42 -6.16 5.16 5.75
C VAL A 42 -5.05 4.72 6.70
N ARG A 43 -4.93 5.41 7.82
CA ARG A 43 -3.88 5.10 8.77
C ARG A 43 -4.06 3.70 9.33
N TRP A 44 -5.29 3.34 9.68
CA TRP A 44 -5.57 2.03 10.23
C TRP A 44 -5.20 0.93 9.23
N ASN A 45 -5.53 1.15 7.96
CA ASN A 45 -5.22 0.16 6.95
C ASN A 45 -3.72 -0.02 6.77
N LEU A 46 -2.96 1.07 6.80
CA LEU A 46 -1.52 0.96 6.67
C LEU A 46 -0.92 0.23 7.87
N ASP A 47 -1.41 0.53 9.06
CA ASP A 47 -0.93 -0.14 10.25
C ASP A 47 -1.26 -1.64 10.20
N ASP A 48 -2.47 -1.96 9.72
CA ASP A 48 -2.89 -3.33 9.59
C ASP A 48 -2.00 -4.08 8.61
N MET A 49 -1.63 -3.43 7.52
CA MET A 49 -0.78 -4.04 6.52
C MET A 49 0.61 -4.32 7.07
N VAL A 50 1.13 -3.40 7.87
CA VAL A 50 2.42 -3.59 8.49
C VAL A 50 2.38 -4.81 9.39
N GLU A 51 1.33 -4.92 10.18
CA GLU A 51 1.20 -6.02 11.11
C GLU A 51 0.96 -7.35 10.39
N LYS A 52 0.04 -7.33 9.45
CA LYS A 52 -0.31 -8.53 8.70
C LYS A 52 0.88 -9.07 7.93
N GLY A 53 1.68 -8.20 7.38
CA GLY A 53 2.83 -8.60 6.57
C GLY A 53 4.07 -8.88 7.37
N GLY A 54 4.05 -8.63 8.68
CA GLY A 54 5.22 -8.85 9.50
C GLY A 54 6.32 -7.85 9.27
N PHE A 55 5.98 -6.64 8.85
CA PHE A 55 6.99 -5.62 8.60
C PHE A 55 7.30 -4.87 9.88
N GLU A 56 8.48 -4.28 9.93
CA GLU A 56 8.88 -3.52 11.10
C GLU A 56 8.28 -2.14 11.12
N SER A 57 8.01 -1.58 9.96
CA SER A 57 7.49 -0.23 9.87
C SER A 57 6.84 -0.03 8.53
N ARG A 58 6.22 1.13 8.35
CA ARG A 58 5.61 1.45 7.07
C ARG A 58 6.66 1.58 5.99
N GLU A 59 7.85 2.06 6.35
CA GLU A 59 8.91 2.18 5.38
C GLU A 59 9.32 0.82 4.86
N SER A 60 9.35 -0.16 5.74
CA SER A 60 9.70 -1.50 5.35
C SER A 60 8.66 -2.07 4.40
N LEU A 61 7.40 -1.78 4.68
CA LEU A 61 6.30 -2.19 3.81
C LEU A 61 6.46 -1.59 2.42
N VAL A 62 6.73 -0.30 2.36
CA VAL A 62 6.88 0.39 1.09
C VAL A 62 8.07 -0.16 0.31
N ALA A 63 9.18 -0.35 0.98
CA ALA A 63 10.37 -0.86 0.31
C ALA A 63 10.11 -2.25 -0.27
N THR A 64 9.44 -3.09 0.49
CA THR A 64 9.14 -4.43 0.01
C THR A 64 8.21 -4.41 -1.19
N ALA A 65 7.23 -3.53 -1.15
CA ALA A 65 6.30 -3.41 -2.27
C ALA A 65 7.02 -3.00 -3.54
N ILE A 66 7.94 -2.08 -3.41
CA ILE A 66 8.70 -1.62 -4.56
C ILE A 66 9.61 -2.72 -5.07
N GLU A 67 10.26 -3.43 -4.16
CA GLU A 67 11.15 -4.51 -4.54
C GLU A 67 10.42 -5.62 -5.28
N ASN A 68 9.19 -5.86 -4.91
CA ASN A 68 8.41 -6.90 -5.57
C ASN A 68 7.75 -6.40 -6.83
N LYS A 69 8.07 -5.18 -7.22
CA LYS A 69 7.55 -4.59 -8.44
C LYS A 69 6.06 -4.48 -8.45
N LEU A 70 5.48 -4.47 -7.27
CA LEU A 70 4.05 -4.37 -7.18
C LEU A 70 3.55 -3.03 -7.65
N MET A 71 4.34 -1.98 -7.40
CA MET A 71 3.92 -0.63 -7.72
C MET A 71 4.77 0.03 -8.78
N VAL A 72 5.75 -0.68 -9.27
CA VAL A 72 6.69 -0.07 -10.20
C VAL A 72 6.07 0.43 -11.47
N THR A 73 5.21 -0.39 -12.04
CA THR A 73 4.61 0.03 -13.30
C THR A 73 3.77 1.25 -13.09
N THR A 74 3.17 1.37 -11.94
CA THR A 74 2.35 2.51 -11.66
C THR A 74 3.17 3.78 -11.72
N LEU A 75 4.34 3.74 -11.16
CA LEU A 75 5.19 4.90 -11.18
C LEU A 75 5.62 5.25 -12.57
N LYS A 76 5.91 4.25 -13.37
CA LYS A 76 6.35 4.54 -14.70
C LYS A 76 5.32 5.16 -15.56
N ASP A 77 4.12 4.83 -15.34
CA ASP A 77 3.06 5.34 -16.18
C ASP A 77 2.87 6.82 -16.06
N GLU A 78 3.42 7.40 -15.04
CA GLU A 78 3.30 8.83 -14.94
C GLU A 78 4.19 9.48 -15.90
#